data_0e67e3e72e7dede992288469a1a42426
#
_entry.id   0e67e3e72e7dede992288469a1a42426
#
_cell.length_a   1.000
_cell.length_b   1.000
_cell.length_c   1.000
_cell.angle_alpha   90.00
_cell.angle_beta   90.00
_cell.angle_gamma   90.00
#
_symmetry.space_group_name_H-M   'P 1'
#
loop_
_entity.id
_entity.type
_entity.pdbx_description
1 polymer ?
#
loop_
_entity_poly.entity_id
_entity_poly.type
_entity_poly.pdbx_seq_one_letter_code
_entity_poly.pdbx_strand_id
1 'polypeptide(L)'
;MIVVMTNGNANQAAAQNDVPLAASQNVQSMEAYRKYAGKFEEHLVKDVIPFIEKNYRVYNDKDNRAIAGLSMGGAHTQTITNDNPGLFSYIGVFSMGLMNFGPQPSDSAKIAAVRSAKVEALKKSSPKLYWIGVGKDDFLYKSVQLLKADLDSHSFKYIYRETPGGHTWTNWRIYLSEFAPQLFK
;
A
#
# COMPACT_ATOMS: atom_id res chain seq x y z
N MET A 1 0.30 -17.39 -12.15
CA MET A 1 0.40 -16.39 -11.04
C MET A 1 -0.36 -16.91 -9.83
N ILE A 2 0.20 -16.79 -8.63
CA ILE A 2 -0.51 -17.05 -7.37
C ILE A 2 -0.92 -15.68 -6.80
N VAL A 3 -2.17 -15.55 -6.37
CA VAL A 3 -2.68 -14.35 -5.71
C VAL A 3 -2.88 -14.67 -4.24
N VAL A 4 -2.28 -13.87 -3.36
CA VAL A 4 -2.38 -13.99 -1.91
C VAL A 4 -3.17 -12.81 -1.39
N MET A 5 -4.30 -13.06 -0.76
CA MET A 5 -5.14 -12.04 -0.14
C MET A 5 -5.15 -12.25 1.37
N THR A 6 -4.55 -11.34 2.09
CA THR A 6 -4.45 -11.38 3.54
C THR A 6 -5.43 -10.40 4.19
N ASN A 7 -5.83 -10.68 5.42
CA ASN A 7 -6.58 -9.71 6.21
C ASN A 7 -5.62 -8.61 6.70
N GLY A 8 -5.79 -7.38 6.19
CA GLY A 8 -4.99 -6.21 6.58
C GLY A 8 -5.26 -5.70 8.00
N ASN A 9 -6.24 -6.24 8.69
CA ASN A 9 -6.55 -5.86 10.07
C ASN A 9 -5.94 -6.85 11.06
N ALA A 10 -4.75 -6.54 11.54
CA ALA A 10 -4.04 -7.37 12.52
C ALA A 10 -4.73 -7.48 13.90
N ASN A 11 -5.79 -6.71 14.14
CA ASN A 11 -6.55 -6.70 15.38
C ASN A 11 -7.85 -7.53 15.32
N GLN A 12 -8.18 -8.10 14.16
CA GLN A 12 -9.42 -8.83 13.98
C GLN A 12 -9.22 -10.29 14.38
N ALA A 13 -9.91 -10.72 15.44
CA ALA A 13 -10.14 -12.14 15.65
C ALA A 13 -10.79 -12.74 14.38
N ALA A 14 -10.45 -13.97 14.04
CA ALA A 14 -11.02 -14.67 12.88
C ALA A 14 -12.53 -14.43 12.83
N ALA A 15 -13.04 -13.99 11.69
CA ALA A 15 -14.44 -13.62 11.54
C ALA A 15 -15.36 -14.76 12.00
N GLN A 16 -15.87 -14.62 13.18
CA GLN A 16 -17.04 -15.34 13.61
C GLN A 16 -18.22 -14.42 13.35
N ASN A 17 -18.97 -14.77 12.29
CA ASN A 17 -20.24 -14.19 11.88
C ASN A 17 -20.19 -12.84 11.13
N ASP A 18 -20.95 -12.83 10.05
CA ASP A 18 -21.35 -11.67 9.26
C ASP A 18 -22.11 -10.64 10.12
N VAL A 19 -21.39 -9.83 10.86
CA VAL A 19 -21.99 -8.66 11.52
C VAL A 19 -21.85 -7.48 10.55
N PRO A 20 -22.94 -6.80 10.19
CA PRO A 20 -22.89 -5.61 9.33
C PRO A 20 -21.97 -4.54 9.92
N LEU A 21 -21.13 -3.95 9.09
CA LEU A 21 -20.17 -2.89 9.40
C LEU A 21 -20.77 -1.54 9.85
N ALA A 22 -21.96 -1.54 10.38
CA ALA A 22 -22.67 -0.34 10.80
C ALA A 22 -22.59 -0.19 12.32
N ALA A 23 -21.53 0.22 12.91
CA ALA A 23 -21.57 0.91 14.22
C ALA A 23 -20.27 0.96 15.05
N SER A 24 -19.10 0.89 14.51
CA SER A 24 -17.92 1.12 15.36
C SER A 24 -16.89 2.10 14.78
N GLN A 25 -17.37 3.29 14.43
CA GLN A 25 -16.47 4.44 14.31
C GLN A 25 -16.28 5.04 15.71
N ASN A 26 -15.63 4.31 16.59
CA ASN A 26 -15.29 4.79 17.93
C ASN A 26 -13.80 5.04 18.04
N VAL A 27 -13.44 6.00 18.87
CA VAL A 27 -12.08 6.36 19.28
C VAL A 27 -11.23 5.14 19.65
N GLN A 28 -11.84 4.07 20.16
CA GLN A 28 -11.23 2.76 20.38
C GLN A 28 -10.62 2.11 19.13
N SER A 29 -11.16 2.39 17.94
CA SER A 29 -10.63 1.84 16.69
C SER A 29 -9.27 2.47 16.32
N MET A 30 -9.08 3.76 16.63
CA MET A 30 -7.82 4.46 16.37
C MET A 30 -6.71 4.06 17.35
N GLU A 31 -7.05 3.81 18.60
CA GLU A 31 -6.09 3.33 19.60
C GLU A 31 -5.65 1.89 19.30
N ALA A 32 -6.60 1.02 18.97
CA ALA A 32 -6.31 -0.34 18.50
C ALA A 32 -5.45 -0.31 17.23
N TYR A 33 -5.78 0.55 16.27
CA TYR A 33 -4.98 0.72 15.05
C TYR A 33 -3.53 1.12 15.39
N ARG A 34 -3.33 2.10 16.28
CA ARG A 34 -1.98 2.52 16.71
C ARG A 34 -1.21 1.40 17.42
N LYS A 35 -1.89 0.60 18.24
CA LYS A 35 -1.29 -0.54 18.96
C LYS A 35 -0.76 -1.61 18.01
N TYR A 36 -1.41 -1.81 16.87
CA TYR A 36 -1.06 -2.84 15.89
C TYR A 36 -0.42 -2.26 14.61
N ALA A 37 -0.17 -0.94 14.57
CA ALA A 37 0.51 -0.30 13.45
C ALA A 37 1.86 -0.95 13.18
N GLY A 38 2.14 -1.27 11.93
CA GLY A 38 3.37 -1.94 11.51
C GLY A 38 3.37 -3.46 11.63
N LYS A 39 2.45 -4.07 12.41
CA LYS A 39 2.43 -5.53 12.58
C LYS A 39 1.99 -6.27 11.33
N PHE A 40 1.01 -5.74 10.61
CA PHE A 40 0.58 -6.35 9.35
C PHE A 40 1.72 -6.37 8.33
N GLU A 41 2.42 -5.26 8.20
CA GLU A 41 3.56 -5.11 7.30
C GLU A 41 4.69 -6.08 7.67
N GLU A 42 4.99 -6.17 8.95
CA GLU A 42 5.98 -7.11 9.48
C GLU A 42 5.59 -8.57 9.20
N HIS A 43 4.35 -8.96 9.49
CA HIS A 43 3.85 -10.31 9.23
C HIS A 43 3.81 -10.65 7.74
N LEU A 44 3.45 -9.70 6.88
CA LEU A 44 3.49 -9.96 5.44
C LEU A 44 4.91 -10.34 4.99
N VAL A 45 5.90 -9.58 5.44
CA VAL A 45 7.30 -9.76 5.02
C VAL A 45 7.95 -10.97 5.68
N LYS A 46 7.72 -11.17 6.99
CA LYS A 46 8.43 -12.20 7.77
C LYS A 46 7.75 -13.56 7.80
N ASP A 47 6.42 -13.60 7.62
CA ASP A 47 5.66 -14.83 7.76
C ASP A 47 4.99 -15.25 6.45
N VAL A 48 4.21 -14.35 5.82
CA VAL A 48 3.39 -14.70 4.64
C VAL A 48 4.27 -14.98 3.42
N ILE A 49 5.21 -14.10 3.08
CA ILE A 49 6.10 -14.31 1.93
C ILE A 49 6.91 -15.60 2.09
N PRO A 50 7.62 -15.84 3.20
CA PRO A 50 8.36 -17.08 3.40
C PRO A 50 7.47 -18.33 3.40
N PHE A 51 6.25 -18.23 3.94
CA PHE A 51 5.29 -19.34 3.90
C PHE A 51 4.91 -19.71 2.45
N ILE A 52 4.63 -18.72 1.61
CA ILE A 52 4.28 -18.95 0.20
C ILE A 52 5.46 -19.55 -0.55
N GLU A 53 6.66 -19.01 -0.37
CA GLU A 53 7.87 -19.48 -1.04
C GLU A 53 8.26 -20.90 -0.63
N LYS A 54 8.01 -21.29 0.61
CA LYS A 54 8.28 -22.64 1.12
C LYS A 54 7.28 -23.67 0.62
N ASN A 55 5.99 -23.28 0.48
CA ASN A 55 4.92 -24.25 0.24
C ASN A 55 4.43 -24.32 -1.21
N TYR A 56 4.80 -23.35 -2.04
CA TYR A 56 4.36 -23.27 -3.44
C TYR A 56 5.54 -23.07 -4.37
N ARG A 57 5.43 -23.57 -5.60
CA ARG A 57 6.43 -23.36 -6.65
C ARG A 57 6.30 -21.95 -7.21
N VAL A 58 7.05 -21.03 -6.66
CA VAL A 58 7.11 -19.62 -7.07
C VAL A 58 8.56 -19.20 -7.31
N TYR A 59 8.76 -18.18 -8.12
CA TYR A 59 10.04 -17.48 -8.17
C TYR A 59 10.14 -16.55 -6.98
N ASN A 60 11.28 -16.53 -6.31
CA ASN A 60 11.51 -15.79 -5.03
C ASN A 60 12.32 -14.52 -5.21
N ASP A 61 12.37 -13.97 -6.40
CA ASP A 61 13.02 -12.70 -6.70
C ASP A 61 12.00 -11.54 -6.83
N LYS A 62 12.49 -10.31 -6.74
CA LYS A 62 11.65 -9.10 -6.79
C LYS A 62 10.85 -8.97 -8.10
N ASP A 63 11.43 -9.44 -9.21
CA ASP A 63 10.84 -9.28 -10.55
C ASP A 63 9.64 -10.20 -10.78
N ASN A 64 9.46 -11.16 -9.89
CA ASN A 64 8.33 -12.07 -9.85
C ASN A 64 7.40 -11.81 -8.64
N ARG A 65 7.57 -10.68 -7.94
CA ARG A 65 6.67 -10.25 -6.87
C ARG A 65 5.97 -8.94 -7.19
N ALA A 66 4.66 -8.93 -6.97
CA ALA A 66 3.83 -7.74 -7.06
C ALA A 66 3.09 -7.53 -5.73
N ILE A 67 2.85 -6.28 -5.37
CA ILE A 67 2.01 -5.90 -4.26
C ILE A 67 1.06 -4.79 -4.70
N ALA A 68 -0.19 -4.88 -4.33
CA ALA A 68 -1.15 -3.80 -4.54
C ALA A 68 -2.15 -3.73 -3.40
N GLY A 69 -2.63 -2.52 -3.13
CA GLY A 69 -3.65 -2.31 -2.12
C GLY A 69 -4.49 -1.07 -2.38
N LEU A 70 -5.72 -1.10 -1.88
CA LEU A 70 -6.65 0.01 -1.94
C LEU A 70 -6.85 0.61 -0.55
N SER A 71 -7.06 1.93 -0.45
CA SER A 71 -7.32 2.62 0.81
C SER A 71 -6.25 2.27 1.87
N MET A 72 -6.62 1.72 3.01
CA MET A 72 -5.67 1.23 4.02
C MET A 72 -4.65 0.23 3.45
N GLY A 73 -5.07 -0.66 2.54
CA GLY A 73 -4.16 -1.57 1.83
C GLY A 73 -3.14 -0.83 0.97
N GLY A 74 -3.50 0.33 0.40
CA GLY A 74 -2.56 1.22 -0.28
C GLY A 74 -1.53 1.83 0.66
N ALA A 75 -1.91 2.15 1.91
CA ALA A 75 -0.98 2.59 2.94
C ALA A 75 -0.01 1.48 3.33
N HIS A 76 -0.51 0.27 3.57
CA HIS A 76 0.34 -0.91 3.82
C HIS A 76 1.31 -1.16 2.66
N THR A 77 0.83 -1.06 1.41
CA THR A 77 1.68 -1.20 0.22
C THR A 77 2.82 -0.19 0.22
N GLN A 78 2.53 1.10 0.48
CA GLN A 78 3.56 2.13 0.55
C GLN A 78 4.55 1.86 1.69
N THR A 79 4.07 1.52 2.89
CA THR A 79 4.93 1.24 4.05
C THR A 79 5.84 0.06 3.77
N ILE A 80 5.29 -1.06 3.30
CA ILE A 80 6.05 -2.28 3.01
C ILE A 80 7.15 -2.02 1.98
N THR A 81 6.80 -1.35 0.88
CA THR A 81 7.77 -1.13 -0.22
C THR A 81 8.82 -0.09 0.11
N ASN A 82 8.47 0.92 0.90
CA ASN A 82 9.42 1.93 1.39
C ASN A 82 10.37 1.39 2.45
N ASP A 83 9.91 0.46 3.29
CA ASP A 83 10.73 -0.14 4.35
C ASP A 83 11.55 -1.33 3.84
N ASN A 84 11.14 -1.93 2.71
CA ASN A 84 11.81 -3.07 2.09
C ASN A 84 12.07 -2.81 0.59
N PRO A 85 12.90 -1.80 0.25
CA PRO A 85 13.20 -1.48 -1.14
C PRO A 85 13.85 -2.68 -1.84
N GLY A 86 13.33 -3.04 -3.00
CA GLY A 86 13.81 -4.20 -3.76
C GLY A 86 13.13 -5.53 -3.40
N LEU A 87 12.09 -5.53 -2.56
CA LEU A 87 11.31 -6.73 -2.30
C LEU A 87 10.25 -6.98 -3.40
N PHE A 88 9.74 -5.93 -4.02
CA PHE A 88 8.72 -5.98 -5.07
C PHE A 88 9.14 -5.13 -6.27
N SER A 89 8.94 -5.61 -7.49
CA SER A 89 9.13 -4.83 -8.72
C SER A 89 7.84 -4.23 -9.28
N TYR A 90 6.67 -4.69 -8.82
CA TYR A 90 5.38 -4.20 -9.29
C TYR A 90 4.56 -3.74 -8.08
N ILE A 91 4.22 -2.46 -8.07
CA ILE A 91 3.62 -1.80 -6.91
C ILE A 91 2.38 -1.04 -7.37
N GLY A 92 1.22 -1.35 -6.77
CA GLY A 92 -0.05 -0.69 -7.05
C GLY A 92 -0.64 -0.01 -5.81
N VAL A 93 -0.86 1.30 -5.89
CA VAL A 93 -1.43 2.10 -4.79
C VAL A 93 -2.74 2.69 -5.26
N PHE A 94 -3.86 2.20 -4.73
CA PHE A 94 -5.19 2.63 -5.16
C PHE A 94 -5.87 3.44 -4.05
N SER A 95 -6.35 4.63 -4.41
CA SER A 95 -7.06 5.53 -3.50
C SER A 95 -6.32 5.74 -2.16
N MET A 96 -5.02 5.96 -2.23
CA MET A 96 -4.18 6.25 -1.07
C MET A 96 -3.03 7.16 -1.46
N GLY A 97 -2.88 8.24 -0.71
CA GLY A 97 -1.80 9.20 -0.90
C GLY A 97 -0.81 9.23 0.25
N LEU A 98 -0.18 10.38 0.46
CA LEU A 98 0.67 10.59 1.62
C LEU A 98 -0.20 10.66 2.87
N MET A 99 -0.06 9.66 3.73
CA MET A 99 -0.62 9.67 5.07
C MET A 99 0.45 9.26 6.07
N ASN A 100 0.49 9.98 7.17
CA ASN A 100 1.39 9.67 8.26
C ASN A 100 0.65 8.77 9.26
N PHE A 101 0.75 7.46 9.05
CA PHE A 101 0.27 6.49 10.03
C PHE A 101 1.40 6.18 11.02
N GLY A 102 1.13 6.36 12.29
CA GLY A 102 2.05 6.04 13.38
C GLY A 102 2.49 7.25 14.21
N PRO A 103 3.32 7.02 15.24
CA PRO A 103 3.87 8.09 16.06
C PRO A 103 4.70 9.02 15.16
N GLN A 104 4.29 10.28 15.09
CA GLN A 104 5.01 11.28 14.33
C GLN A 104 6.06 11.92 15.25
N PRO A 105 7.31 12.06 14.80
CA PRO A 105 8.24 12.97 15.45
C PRO A 105 7.62 14.37 15.50
N SER A 106 7.88 15.10 16.55
CA SER A 106 7.45 16.50 16.65
C SER A 106 8.12 17.43 15.63
N ASP A 107 9.13 16.92 14.92
CA ASP A 107 9.94 17.65 13.95
C ASP A 107 9.56 17.27 12.52
N SER A 108 8.86 18.17 11.85
CA SER A 108 8.41 17.98 10.47
C SER A 108 9.58 17.84 9.46
N ALA A 109 10.72 18.44 9.74
CA ALA A 109 11.90 18.34 8.88
C ALA A 109 12.50 16.92 8.95
N LYS A 110 12.53 16.31 10.14
CA LYS A 110 12.97 14.91 10.28
C LYS A 110 12.03 13.93 9.58
N ILE A 111 10.71 14.16 9.67
CA ILE A 111 9.72 13.33 8.94
C ILE A 111 9.99 13.40 7.44
N ALA A 112 10.17 14.61 6.90
CA ALA A 112 10.44 14.83 5.48
C ALA A 112 11.75 14.16 5.05
N ALA A 113 12.82 14.29 5.85
CA ALA A 113 14.12 13.68 5.54
C ALA A 113 14.05 12.15 5.54
N VAL A 114 13.38 11.54 6.52
CA VAL A 114 13.20 10.06 6.58
C VAL A 114 12.40 9.58 5.36
N ARG A 115 11.31 10.27 5.00
CA ARG A 115 10.51 9.93 3.84
C ARG A 115 11.32 10.05 2.54
N SER A 116 12.03 11.15 2.36
CA SER A 116 12.89 11.37 1.20
C SER A 116 13.93 10.26 1.05
N ALA A 117 14.60 9.87 2.13
CA ALA A 117 15.55 8.76 2.12
C ALA A 117 14.91 7.43 1.68
N LYS A 118 13.68 7.14 2.14
CA LYS A 118 12.94 5.93 1.76
C LYS A 118 12.55 5.95 0.28
N VAL A 119 12.05 7.08 -0.23
CA VAL A 119 11.71 7.23 -1.65
C VAL A 119 12.94 7.05 -2.54
N GLU A 120 14.08 7.65 -2.17
CA GLU A 120 15.33 7.47 -2.90
C GLU A 120 15.84 6.02 -2.86
N ALA A 121 15.71 5.31 -1.74
CA ALA A 121 16.05 3.90 -1.64
C ALA A 121 15.15 3.03 -2.54
N LEU A 122 13.84 3.30 -2.53
CA LEU A 122 12.89 2.62 -3.40
C LEU A 122 13.19 2.89 -4.89
N LYS A 123 13.50 4.14 -5.26
CA LYS A 123 13.91 4.52 -6.61
C LYS A 123 15.15 3.76 -7.05
N LYS A 124 16.19 3.69 -6.20
CA LYS A 124 17.43 2.94 -6.48
C LYS A 124 17.19 1.43 -6.66
N SER A 125 16.18 0.87 -6.01
CA SER A 125 15.79 -0.53 -6.20
C SER A 125 15.17 -0.81 -7.58
N SER A 126 14.85 0.24 -8.33
CA SER A 126 14.35 0.20 -9.72
C SER A 126 13.12 -0.70 -9.87
N PRO A 127 11.97 -0.39 -9.25
CA PRO A 127 10.74 -1.11 -9.51
C PRO A 127 10.35 -0.98 -10.98
N LYS A 128 9.86 -2.06 -11.58
CA LYS A 128 9.42 -2.07 -12.98
C LYS A 128 8.11 -1.32 -13.19
N LEU A 129 7.27 -1.30 -12.16
CA LEU A 129 5.99 -0.62 -12.20
C LEU A 129 5.66 -0.03 -10.82
N TYR A 130 5.42 1.27 -10.78
CA TYR A 130 4.74 1.93 -9.68
C TYR A 130 3.48 2.59 -10.23
N TRP A 131 2.31 2.15 -9.79
CA TRP A 131 1.04 2.56 -10.36
C TRP A 131 0.13 3.16 -9.30
N ILE A 132 -0.44 4.32 -9.59
CA ILE A 132 -1.30 5.08 -8.66
C ILE A 132 -2.65 5.32 -9.33
N GLY A 133 -3.74 4.96 -8.66
CA GLY A 133 -5.10 5.26 -9.10
C GLY A 133 -5.91 6.00 -8.05
N VAL A 134 -6.68 7.02 -8.49
CA VAL A 134 -7.61 7.76 -7.61
C VAL A 134 -8.77 8.34 -8.39
N GLY A 135 -9.94 8.36 -7.76
CA GLY A 135 -11.13 9.07 -8.27
C GLY A 135 -11.06 10.58 -7.96
N LYS A 136 -11.59 11.42 -8.85
CA LYS A 136 -11.63 12.89 -8.65
C LYS A 136 -12.42 13.31 -7.42
N ASP A 137 -13.46 12.52 -7.09
CA ASP A 137 -14.34 12.78 -5.95
C ASP A 137 -13.95 11.96 -4.71
N ASP A 138 -12.79 11.32 -4.74
CA ASP A 138 -12.24 10.55 -3.60
C ASP A 138 -11.80 11.52 -2.50
N PHE A 139 -12.22 11.28 -1.26
CA PHE A 139 -11.81 12.12 -0.12
C PHE A 139 -10.29 12.11 0.12
N LEU A 140 -9.59 11.10 -0.40
CA LEU A 140 -8.12 11.01 -0.37
C LEU A 140 -7.44 11.65 -1.60
N TYR A 141 -8.22 12.22 -2.54
CA TYR A 141 -7.66 12.82 -3.76
C TYR A 141 -6.53 13.80 -3.48
N LYS A 142 -6.73 14.73 -2.53
CA LYS A 142 -5.70 15.72 -2.17
C LYS A 142 -4.42 15.07 -1.64
N SER A 143 -4.54 14.02 -0.83
CA SER A 143 -3.37 13.31 -0.31
C SER A 143 -2.62 12.55 -1.41
N VAL A 144 -3.33 12.07 -2.44
CA VAL A 144 -2.71 11.46 -3.63
C VAL A 144 -1.94 12.50 -4.45
N GLN A 145 -2.47 13.72 -4.60
CA GLN A 145 -1.71 14.79 -5.26
C GLN A 145 -0.42 15.15 -4.50
N LEU A 146 -0.45 15.10 -3.17
CA LEU A 146 0.77 15.28 -2.36
C LEU A 146 1.77 14.14 -2.57
N LEU A 147 1.31 12.89 -2.66
CA LEU A 147 2.16 11.75 -3.00
C LEU A 147 2.82 11.93 -4.37
N LYS A 148 2.05 12.35 -5.37
CA LYS A 148 2.58 12.65 -6.71
C LYS A 148 3.65 13.72 -6.66
N ALA A 149 3.37 14.84 -6.02
CA ALA A 149 4.33 15.94 -5.89
C ALA A 149 5.64 15.50 -5.20
N ASP A 150 5.54 14.65 -4.18
CA ASP A 150 6.70 14.07 -3.50
C ASP A 150 7.50 13.16 -4.44
N LEU A 151 6.86 12.27 -5.16
CA LEU A 151 7.52 11.40 -6.15
C LEU A 151 8.16 12.20 -7.30
N ASP A 152 7.47 13.22 -7.80
CA ASP A 152 7.95 14.11 -8.85
C ASP A 152 9.22 14.87 -8.39
N SER A 153 9.26 15.35 -7.13
CA SER A 153 10.41 16.03 -6.56
C SER A 153 11.67 15.14 -6.51
N HIS A 154 11.48 13.83 -6.45
CA HIS A 154 12.53 12.82 -6.51
C HIS A 154 12.79 12.28 -7.93
N SER A 155 12.10 12.79 -8.96
CA SER A 155 12.12 12.21 -10.32
C SER A 155 11.84 10.69 -10.32
N PHE A 156 10.91 10.26 -9.49
CA PHE A 156 10.49 8.87 -9.39
C PHE A 156 9.48 8.56 -10.49
N LYS A 157 9.70 7.47 -11.25
CA LYS A 157 8.81 7.10 -12.35
C LYS A 157 7.59 6.33 -11.84
N TYR A 158 6.39 6.78 -12.20
CA TYR A 158 5.14 6.10 -11.91
C TYR A 158 4.12 6.28 -13.02
N ILE A 159 3.11 5.43 -13.04
CA ILE A 159 1.89 5.61 -13.85
C ILE A 159 0.80 6.17 -12.94
N TYR A 160 0.15 7.23 -13.40
CA TYR A 160 -0.97 7.84 -12.69
C TYR A 160 -2.26 7.69 -13.48
N ARG A 161 -3.28 7.19 -12.82
CA ARG A 161 -4.62 7.01 -13.36
C ARG A 161 -5.64 7.76 -12.54
N GLU A 162 -6.26 8.74 -13.13
CA GLU A 162 -7.38 9.49 -12.56
C GLU A 162 -8.67 9.08 -13.23
N THR A 163 -9.72 8.85 -12.44
CA THR A 163 -11.05 8.48 -12.92
C THR A 163 -12.10 9.43 -12.36
N PRO A 164 -13.29 9.54 -12.97
CA PRO A 164 -14.46 10.06 -12.27
C PRO A 164 -14.80 9.23 -11.03
N GLY A 165 -15.62 9.81 -10.14
CA GLY A 165 -16.13 9.13 -8.96
C GLY A 165 -15.17 9.13 -7.78
N GLY A 166 -15.62 8.52 -6.69
CA GLY A 166 -15.00 8.61 -5.37
C GLY A 166 -14.32 7.33 -4.90
N HIS A 167 -14.27 7.17 -3.60
CA HIS A 167 -13.64 6.05 -2.86
C HIS A 167 -14.53 4.79 -2.92
N THR A 168 -14.58 4.13 -4.07
CA THR A 168 -15.57 3.09 -4.36
C THR A 168 -14.99 1.86 -5.03
N TRP A 169 -15.66 0.73 -4.84
CA TRP A 169 -15.35 -0.54 -5.50
C TRP A 169 -15.39 -0.45 -7.03
N THR A 170 -16.21 0.42 -7.59
CA THR A 170 -16.24 0.66 -9.05
C THR A 170 -14.89 1.10 -9.56
N ASN A 171 -14.30 2.11 -8.92
CA ASN A 171 -12.98 2.61 -9.29
C ASN A 171 -11.88 1.57 -9.05
N TRP A 172 -11.90 0.88 -7.91
CA TRP A 172 -10.85 -0.09 -7.58
C TRP A 172 -10.84 -1.31 -8.50
N ARG A 173 -12.01 -1.75 -9.00
CA ARG A 173 -12.08 -2.78 -10.03
C ARG A 173 -11.47 -2.33 -11.35
N ILE A 174 -11.70 -1.07 -11.75
CA ILE A 174 -11.07 -0.48 -12.93
C ILE A 174 -9.54 -0.47 -12.74
N TYR A 175 -9.05 0.02 -11.59
CA TYR A 175 -7.62 0.08 -11.33
C TYR A 175 -6.97 -1.31 -11.36
N LEU A 176 -7.59 -2.30 -10.74
CA LEU A 176 -7.08 -3.67 -10.77
C LEU A 176 -7.06 -4.24 -12.20
N SER A 177 -8.12 -3.99 -12.99
CA SER A 177 -8.19 -4.45 -14.38
C SER A 177 -7.18 -3.79 -15.31
N GLU A 178 -6.76 -2.56 -15.01
CA GLU A 178 -5.71 -1.85 -15.74
C GLU A 178 -4.29 -2.19 -15.24
N PHE A 179 -4.12 -2.43 -13.95
CA PHE A 179 -2.83 -2.76 -13.33
C PHE A 179 -2.40 -4.21 -13.56
N ALA A 180 -3.28 -5.18 -13.32
CA ALA A 180 -2.93 -6.60 -13.36
C ALA A 180 -2.36 -7.08 -14.70
N PRO A 181 -2.84 -6.62 -15.88
CA PRO A 181 -2.24 -7.01 -17.17
C PRO A 181 -0.82 -6.48 -17.41
N GLN A 182 -0.32 -5.58 -16.57
CA GLN A 182 1.03 -5.02 -16.69
C GLN A 182 2.07 -5.79 -15.86
N LEU A 183 1.62 -6.77 -15.05
CA LEU A 183 2.50 -7.53 -14.18
C LEU A 183 3.32 -8.56 -14.96
N PHE A 184 4.56 -8.72 -14.52
CA PHE A 184 5.46 -9.79 -14.98
C PHE A 184 5.76 -9.79 -16.50
N LYS A 185 5.85 -8.60 -17.07
CA LYS A 185 6.25 -8.37 -18.46
C LYS A 185 7.71 -7.96 -18.56
#